data_66a1409d2e17344d61a835e10fed67bc
#
_entry.id   66a1409d2e17344d61a835e10fed67bc
#
_cell.length_a   1.000
_cell.length_b   1.000
_cell.length_c   1.000
_cell.angle_alpha   90.00
_cell.angle_beta   90.00
_cell.angle_gamma   90.00
#
_symmetry.space_group_name_H-M   'P 1'
#
loop_
_entity.id
_entity.type
_entity.pdbx_description
1 polymer ?
#
loop_
_entity_poly.entity_id
_entity_poly.type
_entity_poly.pdbx_seq_one_letter_code
_entity_poly.pdbx_strand_id
1 'polypeptide(L)'
;MPAGTRFLNADLIAERLFADGHPRAGLDIAAGRLLLGHLGEVVRGGESFCVETNLADRGYAKRIAVWHQHGYTVRLVFSALESPELAVRRVATRVASGGHDVAEEVIRRRWAAGLRALFDIYMPIVDGWVLLNSNERSVVKVATGDPEAFEVLDPLRWERILRLALEAGAEAPRRLL
;
A
#
# COMPACT_ATOMS: atom_id res chain seq x y z
N MET A 1 -13.73 -2.75 8.09
CA MET A 1 -13.42 -4.13 7.64
C MET A 1 -14.58 -5.03 8.05
N PRO A 2 -14.95 -6.04 7.26
CA PRO A 2 -15.93 -7.03 7.67
C PRO A 2 -15.54 -7.74 8.97
N ALA A 3 -16.53 -8.19 9.75
CA ALA A 3 -16.27 -8.97 10.96
C ALA A 3 -15.48 -10.24 10.61
N GLY A 4 -14.49 -10.60 11.43
CA GLY A 4 -13.63 -11.76 11.20
C GLY A 4 -12.46 -11.53 10.24
N THR A 5 -12.27 -10.32 9.68
CA THR A 5 -11.12 -10.01 8.82
C THR A 5 -9.85 -9.88 9.67
N ARG A 6 -8.83 -10.65 9.32
CA ARG A 6 -7.53 -10.61 9.99
C ARG A 6 -6.68 -9.45 9.46
N PHE A 7 -6.24 -8.54 10.33
CA PHE A 7 -5.37 -7.42 9.94
C PHE A 7 -3.90 -7.80 10.12
N LEU A 8 -3.12 -7.64 9.06
CA LEU A 8 -1.71 -8.00 8.99
C LEU A 8 -0.88 -6.76 8.63
N ASN A 9 0.06 -6.39 9.50
CA ASN A 9 0.93 -5.22 9.35
C ASN A 9 2.32 -5.55 9.88
N ALA A 10 3.37 -5.31 9.06
CA ALA A 10 4.74 -5.58 9.43
C ALA A 10 5.25 -4.66 10.56
N ASP A 11 4.80 -3.40 10.59
CA ASP A 11 5.20 -2.45 11.64
C ASP A 11 4.69 -2.91 13.01
N LEU A 12 3.44 -3.39 13.09
CA LEU A 12 2.87 -3.95 14.33
C LEU A 12 3.59 -5.23 14.78
N ILE A 13 4.04 -6.05 13.82
CA ILE A 13 4.84 -7.25 14.14
C ILE A 13 6.21 -6.81 14.69
N ALA A 14 6.86 -5.82 14.06
CA ALA A 14 8.12 -5.29 14.51
C ALA A 14 8.03 -4.70 15.93
N GLU A 15 6.98 -3.93 16.23
CA GLU A 15 6.72 -3.39 17.57
C GLU A 15 6.60 -4.49 18.63
N ARG A 16 5.90 -5.58 18.34
CA ARG A 16 5.79 -6.74 19.24
C ARG A 16 7.12 -7.41 19.46
N LEU A 17 7.85 -7.70 18.39
CA LEU A 17 9.20 -8.30 18.50
C LEU A 17 10.13 -7.43 19.35
N PHE A 18 10.06 -6.10 19.18
CA PHE A 18 10.85 -5.17 19.99
C PHE A 18 10.45 -5.21 21.47
N ALA A 19 9.15 -5.24 21.77
CA ALA A 19 8.64 -5.38 23.14
C ALA A 19 9.06 -6.70 23.78
N ASP A 20 9.19 -7.77 22.99
CA ASP A 20 9.67 -9.10 23.42
C ASP A 20 11.22 -9.17 23.56
N GLY A 21 11.93 -8.04 23.39
CA GLY A 21 13.38 -7.94 23.64
C GLY A 21 14.25 -8.22 22.41
N HIS A 22 13.71 -8.31 21.22
CA HIS A 22 14.52 -8.46 20.00
C HIS A 22 15.28 -7.16 19.68
N PRO A 23 16.52 -7.24 19.19
CA PRO A 23 17.33 -6.07 18.86
C PRO A 23 16.71 -5.32 17.66
N ARG A 24 16.82 -3.98 17.66
CA ARG A 24 16.32 -3.15 16.54
C ARG A 24 16.95 -3.48 15.19
N ALA A 25 18.21 -3.92 15.19
CA ALA A 25 18.92 -4.30 13.97
C ALA A 25 18.29 -5.55 13.32
N GLY A 26 17.86 -5.43 12.08
CA GLY A 26 17.23 -6.53 11.32
C GLY A 26 15.77 -6.82 11.67
N LEU A 27 15.16 -6.01 12.54
CA LEU A 27 13.78 -6.20 13.01
C LEU A 27 12.77 -6.13 11.85
N ASP A 28 12.95 -5.21 10.90
CA ASP A 28 12.08 -5.06 9.73
C ASP A 28 12.12 -6.32 8.84
N ILE A 29 13.29 -6.93 8.70
CA ILE A 29 13.45 -8.17 7.92
C ILE A 29 12.75 -9.33 8.63
N ALA A 30 12.91 -9.44 9.95
CA ALA A 30 12.25 -10.47 10.75
C ALA A 30 10.73 -10.31 10.71
N ALA A 31 10.23 -9.10 10.91
CA ALA A 31 8.80 -8.77 10.84
C ALA A 31 8.22 -9.05 9.45
N GLY A 32 8.93 -8.69 8.39
CA GLY A 32 8.53 -9.00 7.02
C GLY A 32 8.43 -10.51 6.75
N ARG A 33 9.36 -11.31 7.24
CA ARG A 33 9.31 -12.78 7.12
C ARG A 33 8.12 -13.37 7.89
N LEU A 34 7.87 -12.91 9.10
CA LEU A 34 6.71 -13.33 9.90
C LEU A 34 5.40 -12.94 9.24
N LEU A 35 5.30 -11.70 8.72
CA LEU A 35 4.13 -11.26 7.95
C LEU A 35 3.83 -12.23 6.79
N LEU A 36 4.86 -12.61 6.04
CA LEU A 36 4.71 -13.54 4.91
C LEU A 36 4.29 -14.95 5.37
N GLY A 37 4.79 -15.41 6.52
CA GLY A 37 4.34 -16.64 7.15
C GLY A 37 2.86 -16.61 7.53
N HIS A 38 2.42 -15.57 8.24
CA HIS A 38 1.03 -15.35 8.62
C HIS A 38 0.10 -15.24 7.39
N LEU A 39 0.53 -14.55 6.32
CA LEU A 39 -0.23 -14.51 5.07
C LEU A 39 -0.42 -15.91 4.48
N GLY A 40 0.62 -16.74 4.49
CA GLY A 40 0.50 -18.13 4.03
C GLY A 40 -0.46 -18.97 4.87
N GLU A 41 -0.48 -18.79 6.18
CA GLU A 41 -1.42 -19.48 7.08
C GLU A 41 -2.87 -19.08 6.82
N VAL A 42 -3.14 -17.78 6.75
CA VAL A 42 -4.46 -17.21 6.49
C VAL A 42 -5.02 -17.68 5.15
N VAL A 43 -4.18 -17.67 4.11
CA VAL A 43 -4.57 -18.14 2.77
C VAL A 43 -4.90 -19.63 2.77
N ARG A 44 -4.09 -20.47 3.44
CA ARG A 44 -4.39 -21.90 3.58
C ARG A 44 -5.64 -22.19 4.37
N GLY A 45 -5.94 -21.33 5.36
CA GLY A 45 -7.17 -21.42 6.19
C GLY A 45 -8.43 -20.88 5.49
N GLY A 46 -8.32 -20.25 4.33
CA GLY A 46 -9.45 -19.64 3.63
C GLY A 46 -10.04 -18.43 4.38
N GLU A 47 -9.25 -17.81 5.27
CA GLU A 47 -9.69 -16.69 6.10
C GLU A 47 -9.65 -15.37 5.33
N SER A 48 -10.61 -14.47 5.56
CA SER A 48 -10.52 -13.10 5.05
C SER A 48 -9.43 -12.29 5.76
N PHE A 49 -8.64 -11.53 5.02
CA PHE A 49 -7.58 -10.72 5.59
C PHE A 49 -7.45 -9.35 4.93
N CYS A 50 -6.80 -8.43 5.64
CA CYS A 50 -6.35 -7.15 5.15
C CYS A 50 -4.86 -7.04 5.47
N VAL A 51 -4.04 -6.71 4.47
CA VAL A 51 -2.61 -6.48 4.64
C VAL A 51 -2.28 -5.02 4.33
N GLU A 52 -1.54 -4.37 5.23
CA GLU A 52 -0.99 -3.04 4.99
C GLU A 52 0.42 -3.13 4.39
N THR A 53 0.65 -2.34 3.34
CA THR A 53 1.94 -2.30 2.64
C THR A 53 2.14 -0.94 1.98
N ASN A 54 3.40 -0.55 1.75
CA ASN A 54 3.75 0.64 0.97
C ASN A 54 3.64 0.46 -0.55
N LEU A 55 3.32 -0.75 -1.01
CA LEU A 55 3.12 -1.13 -2.42
C LEU A 55 4.29 -0.76 -3.36
N ALA A 56 5.49 -0.57 -2.84
CA ALA A 56 6.64 -0.04 -3.58
C ALA A 56 7.38 -1.08 -4.46
N ASP A 57 6.94 -2.33 -4.46
CA ASP A 57 7.55 -3.42 -5.23
C ASP A 57 6.51 -4.33 -5.91
N ARG A 58 6.99 -5.30 -6.67
CA ARG A 58 6.15 -6.29 -7.39
C ARG A 58 5.82 -7.54 -6.58
N GLY A 59 6.21 -7.61 -5.32
CA GLY A 59 6.08 -8.83 -4.51
C GLY A 59 4.63 -9.27 -4.33
N TYR A 60 3.73 -8.31 -4.14
CA TYR A 60 2.31 -8.60 -3.99
C TYR A 60 1.61 -8.99 -5.30
N ALA A 61 2.09 -8.56 -6.48
CA ALA A 61 1.49 -8.96 -7.75
C ALA A 61 1.49 -10.49 -7.94
N LYS A 62 2.62 -11.14 -7.61
CA LYS A 62 2.70 -12.61 -7.65
C LYS A 62 1.77 -13.28 -6.62
N ARG A 63 1.61 -12.66 -5.45
CA ARG A 63 0.72 -13.17 -4.39
C ARG A 63 -0.74 -13.02 -4.76
N ILE A 64 -1.13 -11.91 -5.37
CA ILE A 64 -2.49 -11.67 -5.87
C ILE A 64 -2.89 -12.76 -6.86
N ALA A 65 -2.01 -13.12 -7.80
CA ALA A 65 -2.26 -14.22 -8.72
C ALA A 65 -2.52 -15.56 -7.99
N VAL A 66 -1.75 -15.85 -6.94
CA VAL A 66 -1.97 -17.05 -6.09
C VAL A 66 -3.27 -16.93 -5.32
N TRP A 67 -3.62 -15.76 -4.78
CA TRP A 67 -4.88 -15.55 -4.05
C TRP A 67 -6.10 -15.76 -4.94
N HIS A 68 -6.06 -15.28 -6.19
CA HIS A 68 -7.10 -15.55 -7.18
C HIS A 68 -7.26 -17.05 -7.44
N GLN A 69 -6.16 -17.81 -7.55
CA GLN A 69 -6.21 -19.27 -7.69
C GLN A 69 -6.85 -19.98 -6.48
N HIS A 70 -6.80 -19.35 -5.30
CA HIS A 70 -7.47 -19.81 -4.07
C HIS A 70 -8.89 -19.24 -3.90
N GLY A 71 -9.43 -18.56 -4.91
CA GLY A 71 -10.81 -18.04 -4.89
C GLY A 71 -10.98 -16.72 -4.13
N TYR A 72 -9.90 -16.00 -3.79
CA TYR A 72 -10.00 -14.70 -3.16
C TYR A 72 -10.40 -13.61 -4.13
N THR A 73 -11.29 -12.72 -3.68
CA THR A 73 -11.50 -11.40 -4.29
C THR A 73 -10.57 -10.40 -3.63
N VAL A 74 -9.73 -9.74 -4.44
CA VAL A 74 -8.70 -8.81 -3.96
C VAL A 74 -9.12 -7.37 -4.20
N ARG A 75 -9.21 -6.59 -3.14
CA ARG A 75 -9.54 -5.15 -3.21
C ARG A 75 -8.37 -4.32 -2.71
N LEU A 76 -8.01 -3.30 -3.47
CA LEU A 76 -6.94 -2.36 -3.15
C LEU A 76 -7.52 -1.03 -2.65
N VAL A 77 -7.04 -0.55 -1.52
CA VAL A 77 -7.24 0.84 -1.09
C VAL A 77 -5.88 1.52 -1.07
N PHE A 78 -5.67 2.48 -1.96
CA PHE A 78 -4.42 3.24 -2.03
C PHE A 78 -4.63 4.66 -1.53
N SER A 79 -3.80 5.08 -0.57
CA SER A 79 -3.81 6.44 -0.01
C SER A 79 -2.65 7.24 -0.59
N ALA A 80 -2.92 7.99 -1.66
CA ALA A 80 -1.94 8.86 -2.29
C ALA A 80 -1.65 10.09 -1.42
N LEU A 81 -0.36 10.44 -1.37
CA LEU A 81 0.12 11.71 -0.80
C LEU A 81 0.49 12.65 -1.95
N GLU A 82 0.14 13.91 -1.79
CA GLU A 82 0.29 14.93 -2.85
C GLU A 82 1.74 15.30 -3.17
N SER A 83 2.69 14.90 -2.33
CA SER A 83 4.12 15.11 -2.59
C SER A 83 4.99 14.20 -1.72
N PRO A 84 6.25 13.96 -2.13
CA PRO A 84 7.22 13.24 -1.31
C PRO A 84 7.58 13.99 -0.02
N GLU A 85 7.52 15.34 -0.01
CA GLU A 85 7.73 16.15 1.19
C GLU A 85 6.68 15.84 2.26
N LEU A 86 5.43 15.63 1.85
CA LEU A 86 4.36 15.25 2.76
C LEU A 86 4.61 13.85 3.35
N ALA A 87 5.15 12.91 2.53
CA ALA A 87 5.55 11.60 3.03
C ALA A 87 6.67 11.71 4.08
N VAL A 88 7.69 12.54 3.83
CA VAL A 88 8.78 12.81 4.78
C VAL A 88 8.24 13.39 6.08
N ARG A 89 7.39 14.43 6.01
CA ARG A 89 6.79 15.03 7.21
C ARG A 89 5.98 14.02 8.03
N ARG A 90 5.22 13.12 7.38
CA ARG A 90 4.46 12.07 8.08
C ARG A 90 5.37 11.11 8.83
N VAL A 91 6.48 10.69 8.20
CA VAL A 91 7.46 9.85 8.88
C VAL A 91 8.07 10.58 10.07
N ALA A 92 8.46 11.85 9.91
CA ALA A 92 9.00 12.66 11.01
C ALA A 92 8.00 12.78 12.18
N THR A 93 6.71 13.01 11.91
CA THR A 93 5.67 13.04 12.94
C THR A 93 5.52 11.68 13.64
N ARG A 94 5.55 10.59 12.90
CA ARG A 94 5.50 9.23 13.44
C ARG A 94 6.71 8.95 14.34
N VAL A 95 7.91 9.35 13.92
CA VAL A 95 9.14 9.21 14.71
C VAL A 95 9.06 10.00 16.02
N ALA A 96 8.55 11.25 15.97
CA ALA A 96 8.33 12.06 17.16
C ALA A 96 7.33 11.41 18.15
N SER A 97 6.45 10.53 17.65
CA SER A 97 5.50 9.75 18.47
C SER A 97 6.03 8.35 18.86
N GLY A 98 7.35 8.09 18.72
CA GLY A 98 7.99 6.84 19.12
C GLY A 98 8.12 5.78 18.01
N GLY A 99 7.72 6.06 16.78
CA GLY A 99 7.91 5.17 15.63
C GLY A 99 9.39 5.11 15.17
N HIS A 100 9.72 4.10 14.36
CA HIS A 100 11.06 3.97 13.80
C HIS A 100 11.33 4.99 12.69
N ASP A 101 12.59 5.41 12.58
CA ASP A 101 13.03 6.33 11.54
C ASP A 101 13.31 5.60 10.21
N VAL A 102 13.11 6.31 9.11
CA VAL A 102 13.42 5.85 7.75
C VAL A 102 14.16 6.98 7.04
N ALA A 103 15.28 6.68 6.40
CA ALA A 103 16.05 7.67 5.66
C ALA A 103 15.18 8.35 4.58
N GLU A 104 15.28 9.68 4.47
CA GLU A 104 14.46 10.50 3.57
C GLU A 104 14.52 10.00 2.11
N GLU A 105 15.71 9.63 1.65
CA GLU A 105 15.90 9.07 0.31
C GLU A 105 15.04 7.80 0.08
N VAL A 106 14.95 6.94 1.08
CA VAL A 106 14.14 5.72 1.03
C VAL A 106 12.65 6.06 0.99
N ILE A 107 12.22 7.08 1.77
CA ILE A 107 10.83 7.55 1.77
C ILE A 107 10.46 8.07 0.39
N ARG A 108 11.26 8.96 -0.19
CA ARG A 108 11.04 9.53 -1.52
C ARG A 108 10.99 8.47 -2.61
N ARG A 109 11.93 7.54 -2.58
CA ARG A 109 11.97 6.41 -3.52
C ARG A 109 10.72 5.53 -3.39
N ARG A 110 10.30 5.18 -2.18
CA ARG A 110 9.10 4.37 -1.94
C ARG A 110 7.82 5.08 -2.38
N TRP A 111 7.73 6.39 -2.15
CA TRP A 111 6.60 7.21 -2.58
C TRP A 111 6.45 7.17 -4.12
N ALA A 112 7.52 7.44 -4.86
CA ALA A 112 7.52 7.39 -6.33
C ALA A 112 7.23 5.97 -6.86
N ALA A 113 7.88 4.95 -6.28
CA ALA A 113 7.68 3.55 -6.66
C ALA A 113 6.25 3.08 -6.39
N GLY A 114 5.64 3.50 -5.27
CA GLY A 114 4.25 3.17 -4.92
C GLY A 114 3.25 3.76 -5.91
N LEU A 115 3.41 5.03 -6.30
CA LEU A 115 2.55 5.66 -7.32
C LEU A 115 2.66 4.95 -8.66
N ARG A 116 3.88 4.70 -9.13
CA ARG A 116 4.09 3.96 -10.37
C ARG A 116 3.48 2.57 -10.31
N ALA A 117 3.74 1.82 -9.25
CA ALA A 117 3.23 0.46 -9.09
C ALA A 117 1.70 0.41 -9.01
N LEU A 118 1.05 1.42 -8.43
CA LEU A 118 -0.41 1.55 -8.40
C LEU A 118 -1.00 1.45 -9.81
N PHE A 119 -0.53 2.29 -10.74
CA PHE A 119 -1.08 2.37 -12.09
C PHE A 119 -0.61 1.24 -13.00
N ASP A 120 0.70 0.92 -12.97
CA ASP A 120 1.31 -0.01 -13.93
C ASP A 120 1.07 -1.48 -13.56
N ILE A 121 0.87 -1.77 -12.27
CA ILE A 121 0.89 -3.15 -11.77
C ILE A 121 -0.42 -3.51 -11.10
N TYR A 122 -0.85 -2.73 -10.10
CA TYR A 122 -1.87 -3.20 -9.17
C TYR A 122 -3.29 -2.92 -9.62
N MET A 123 -3.60 -1.73 -10.13
CA MET A 123 -4.93 -1.45 -10.68
C MET A 123 -5.37 -2.45 -11.76
N PRO A 124 -4.48 -2.92 -12.67
CA PRO A 124 -4.88 -3.88 -13.70
C PRO A 124 -5.13 -5.32 -13.20
N ILE A 125 -4.70 -5.67 -11.98
CA ILE A 125 -4.73 -7.07 -11.52
C ILE A 125 -5.62 -7.33 -10.30
N VAL A 126 -6.13 -6.30 -9.65
CA VAL A 126 -7.06 -6.44 -8.52
C VAL A 126 -8.50 -6.41 -9.00
N ASP A 127 -9.41 -7.06 -8.26
CA ASP A 127 -10.85 -7.12 -8.62
C ASP A 127 -11.59 -5.80 -8.35
N GLY A 128 -10.96 -4.90 -7.62
CA GLY A 128 -11.49 -3.57 -7.38
C GLY A 128 -10.51 -2.70 -6.60
N TRP A 129 -10.57 -1.40 -6.83
CA TRP A 129 -9.68 -0.45 -6.16
C TRP A 129 -10.37 0.86 -5.78
N VAL A 130 -9.84 1.48 -4.77
CA VAL A 130 -10.22 2.83 -4.32
C VAL A 130 -8.95 3.65 -4.18
N LEU A 131 -8.91 4.80 -4.86
CA LEU A 131 -7.87 5.80 -4.71
C LEU A 131 -8.35 6.90 -3.76
N LEU A 132 -7.61 7.06 -2.68
CA LEU A 132 -7.79 8.14 -1.71
C LEU A 132 -6.68 9.16 -1.88
N ASN A 133 -6.99 10.42 -1.71
CA ASN A 133 -6.00 11.47 -1.44
C ASN A 133 -6.01 11.74 0.07
N SER A 134 -4.85 11.63 0.69
CA SER A 134 -4.69 11.84 2.12
C SER A 134 -3.73 13.00 2.34
N ASN A 135 -4.23 14.09 2.89
CA ASN A 135 -3.41 15.20 3.37
C ASN A 135 -3.47 15.29 4.90
N GLU A 136 -2.84 16.30 5.49
CA GLU A 136 -2.74 16.43 6.96
C GLU A 136 -4.10 16.61 7.66
N ARG A 137 -5.15 17.01 6.94
CA ARG A 137 -6.46 17.41 7.51
C ARG A 137 -7.63 16.56 7.06
N SER A 138 -7.52 15.87 5.92
CA SER A 138 -8.64 15.13 5.34
C SER A 138 -8.19 13.94 4.50
N VAL A 139 -9.06 12.94 4.42
CA VAL A 139 -8.96 11.85 3.47
C VAL A 139 -10.15 11.96 2.52
N VAL A 140 -9.88 12.10 1.23
CA VAL A 140 -10.90 12.28 0.18
C VAL A 140 -10.83 11.12 -0.79
N LYS A 141 -11.98 10.54 -1.15
CA LYS A 141 -12.08 9.54 -2.19
C LYS A 141 -11.97 10.23 -3.55
N VAL A 142 -10.98 9.85 -4.34
CA VAL A 142 -10.64 10.50 -5.62
C VAL A 142 -11.22 9.74 -6.79
N ALA A 143 -11.07 8.44 -6.79
CA ALA A 143 -11.56 7.56 -7.84
C ALA A 143 -11.78 6.15 -7.29
N THR A 144 -12.55 5.35 -8.02
CA THR A 144 -12.79 3.94 -7.72
C THR A 144 -13.01 3.18 -9.01
N GLY A 145 -12.70 1.90 -9.05
CA GLY A 145 -12.91 1.08 -10.23
C GLY A 145 -12.43 -0.35 -10.07
N ASP A 146 -12.40 -1.00 -11.20
CA ASP A 146 -11.90 -2.35 -11.43
C ASP A 146 -11.09 -2.37 -12.75
N PRO A 147 -10.59 -3.52 -13.22
CA PRO A 147 -9.86 -3.60 -14.48
C PRO A 147 -10.65 -3.23 -15.74
N GLU A 148 -11.99 -3.25 -15.68
CA GLU A 148 -12.86 -3.00 -16.83
C GLU A 148 -13.34 -1.56 -16.91
N ALA A 149 -13.68 -0.96 -15.76
CA ALA A 149 -14.24 0.39 -15.67
C ALA A 149 -13.82 1.12 -14.39
N PHE A 150 -13.82 2.45 -14.43
CA PHE A 150 -13.59 3.26 -13.24
C PHE A 150 -14.38 4.57 -13.28
N GLU A 151 -14.59 5.15 -12.12
CA GLU A 151 -15.27 6.42 -11.91
C GLU A 151 -14.32 7.41 -11.21
N VAL A 152 -14.19 8.60 -11.77
CA VAL A 152 -13.44 9.71 -11.16
C VAL A 152 -14.42 10.59 -10.39
N LEU A 153 -14.26 10.65 -9.08
CA LEU A 153 -15.11 11.40 -8.14
C LEU A 153 -14.57 12.81 -7.89
N ASP A 154 -13.26 13.00 -8.01
CA ASP A 154 -12.58 14.29 -7.88
C ASP A 154 -11.58 14.46 -9.04
N PRO A 155 -11.99 15.09 -10.16
CA PRO A 155 -11.15 15.21 -11.35
C PRO A 155 -9.87 15.98 -11.11
N LEU A 156 -9.88 17.05 -10.30
CA LEU A 156 -8.69 17.87 -10.04
C LEU A 156 -7.62 17.08 -9.30
N ARG A 157 -8.01 16.32 -8.27
CA ARG A 157 -7.07 15.47 -7.52
C ARG A 157 -6.61 14.27 -8.35
N TRP A 158 -7.50 13.71 -9.16
CA TRP A 158 -7.16 12.63 -10.08
C TRP A 158 -6.07 13.05 -11.06
N GLU A 159 -6.24 14.17 -11.78
CA GLU A 159 -5.25 14.70 -12.72
C GLU A 159 -3.91 14.98 -12.04
N ARG A 160 -3.94 15.53 -10.83
CA ARG A 160 -2.73 15.79 -10.05
C ARG A 160 -1.98 14.51 -9.71
N ILE A 161 -2.68 13.50 -9.17
CA ILE A 161 -2.08 12.21 -8.79
C ILE A 161 -1.55 11.49 -10.04
N LEU A 162 -2.29 11.50 -11.13
CA LEU A 162 -1.87 10.93 -12.40
C LEU A 162 -0.60 11.59 -12.91
N ARG A 163 -0.51 12.92 -12.88
CA ARG A 163 0.70 13.66 -13.27
C ARG A 163 1.89 13.26 -12.41
N LEU A 164 1.74 13.19 -11.10
CA LEU A 164 2.79 12.74 -10.18
C LEU A 164 3.24 11.30 -10.47
N ALA A 165 2.32 10.42 -10.84
CA ALA A 165 2.65 9.05 -11.22
C ALA A 165 3.45 9.01 -12.53
N LEU A 166 3.07 9.80 -13.54
CA LEU A 166 3.82 9.92 -14.80
C LEU A 166 5.23 10.49 -14.59
N GLU A 167 5.36 11.53 -13.75
CA GLU A 167 6.66 12.08 -13.34
C GLU A 167 7.52 11.04 -12.60
N ALA A 168 6.89 10.15 -11.83
CA ALA A 168 7.54 9.00 -11.18
C ALA A 168 7.86 7.86 -12.15
N GLY A 169 7.51 7.96 -13.44
CA GLY A 169 7.78 6.99 -14.49
C GLY A 169 6.70 5.91 -14.65
N ALA A 170 5.47 6.17 -14.23
CA ALA A 170 4.33 5.32 -14.57
C ALA A 170 4.00 5.41 -16.06
N GLU A 171 3.47 4.34 -16.64
CA GLU A 171 2.86 4.39 -17.97
C GLU A 171 1.48 5.04 -17.88
N ALA A 172 1.09 5.82 -18.90
CA ALA A 172 -0.26 6.36 -18.95
C ALA A 172 -1.26 5.18 -18.99
N PRO A 173 -2.27 5.17 -18.11
CA PRO A 173 -3.27 4.10 -18.13
C PRO A 173 -3.91 4.00 -19.53
N ARG A 174 -3.81 2.85 -20.16
CA ARG A 174 -4.22 2.62 -21.56
C ARG A 174 -5.69 2.95 -21.88
N ARG A 175 -6.50 3.24 -20.87
CA ARG A 175 -7.95 3.56 -20.99
C ARG A 175 -8.29 5.00 -20.59
N LEU A 176 -7.29 5.89 -20.39
CA LEU A 176 -7.50 7.32 -20.11
C LEU A 176 -7.34 8.22 -21.35
N LEU A 177 -7.11 7.63 -22.50
CA LEU A 177 -7.10 8.23 -23.83
C LEU A 177 -8.36 7.70 -24.58
#